data_5a4c380bae151a5340696bd90ce0f509
#
_entry.id   5a4c380bae151a5340696bd90ce0f509
#
_cell.length_a   1.000
_cell.length_b   1.000
_cell.length_c   1.000
_cell.angle_alpha   90.00
_cell.angle_beta   90.00
_cell.angle_gamma   90.00
#
_symmetry.space_group_name_H-M   'P 1'
#
loop_
_entity.id
_entity.type
_entity.pdbx_description
1 polymer ?
#
loop_
_entity_poly.entity_id
_entity_poly.type
_entity_poly.pdbx_seq_one_letter_code
_entity_poly.pdbx_strand_id
1 'polypeptide(L)'
;MLTSIVGINWGDEGKGRMVDLLAESQDIIVRYQGGNNAGHTVINDKGKFVLNILPSGILREDKINVIGNGMVVNIEHLCGEIAKLREGGISISPANLKISDKAVVCCPFDVMQDCLEEDRLADKKFGSTRRGIAPIYADKYMKKAIRMGDILHPEYLRSRLETIVEWKNLTIVGSYGAKPYTVEELIDWFKKFGEPLKDYIIDTGYYLNHALDEGKKVMLEAQLGALRDIDFGIYPYTTSSNTITAYGPVGAGIPNRKVENSIGVMKAYSTCVGEGPFTAEMFGVEAETLRKAGGEYGAATGRPRRVGGFDVVASRYGCMVQATDEIALTKLDILDFMDEIPVCVAYDVNGKRVDEFPSGEALNMAKPIIEYLPGWNCSTANCRKYEELPKEAREYIEYIEKAVGCNIKYISVGAERDAIIIK
;
A
#
# COMPACT_ATOMS: atom_id res chain seq x y z
N MET A 1 -15.23 0.10 -17.09
CA MET A 1 -15.45 -0.07 -15.63
C MET A 1 -14.16 0.20 -14.89
N LEU A 2 -14.21 1.01 -13.84
CA LEU A 2 -13.04 1.38 -13.02
C LEU A 2 -13.27 0.92 -11.58
N THR A 3 -12.46 -0.03 -11.12
CA THR A 3 -12.51 -0.60 -9.76
C THR A 3 -11.27 -0.17 -8.98
N SER A 4 -11.38 0.08 -7.67
CA SER A 4 -10.25 0.37 -6.80
C SER A 4 -10.10 -0.68 -5.69
N ILE A 5 -8.88 -1.14 -5.43
CA ILE A 5 -8.54 -2.00 -4.30
C ILE A 5 -7.69 -1.17 -3.33
N VAL A 6 -8.23 -0.93 -2.15
CA VAL A 6 -7.65 -0.01 -1.15
C VAL A 6 -7.53 -0.67 0.23
N GLY A 7 -6.61 -0.17 1.05
CA GLY A 7 -6.49 -0.61 2.45
C GLY A 7 -7.35 0.25 3.37
N ILE A 8 -8.05 -0.38 4.29
CA ILE A 8 -8.94 0.30 5.22
C ILE A 8 -8.17 0.87 6.43
N ASN A 9 -7.17 0.15 6.93
CA ASN A 9 -6.50 0.48 8.18
C ASN A 9 -5.06 1.02 7.96
N TRP A 10 -4.07 0.40 8.62
CA TRP A 10 -2.66 0.85 8.61
C TRP A 10 -1.80 0.30 7.47
N GLY A 11 -2.36 -0.50 6.57
CA GLY A 11 -1.63 -1.23 5.54
C GLY A 11 -1.40 -2.70 5.90
N ASP A 12 -0.78 -3.45 5.00
CA ASP A 12 -0.51 -4.89 5.13
C ASP A 12 -1.76 -5.78 5.30
N GLU A 13 -2.92 -5.29 4.82
CA GLU A 13 -4.20 -6.02 4.90
C GLU A 13 -4.31 -7.20 3.91
N GLY A 14 -3.34 -7.35 2.99
CA GLY A 14 -3.38 -8.41 1.98
C GLY A 14 -3.90 -7.95 0.62
N LYS A 15 -3.81 -6.66 0.29
CA LYS A 15 -4.25 -6.07 -0.99
C LYS A 15 -3.67 -6.77 -2.20
N GLY A 16 -2.36 -7.06 -2.23
CA GLY A 16 -1.73 -7.71 -3.37
C GLY A 16 -2.36 -9.06 -3.73
N ARG A 17 -2.74 -9.86 -2.72
CA ARG A 17 -3.48 -11.10 -2.92
C ARG A 17 -4.87 -10.84 -3.50
N MET A 18 -5.59 -9.84 -2.98
CA MET A 18 -6.93 -9.49 -3.51
C MET A 18 -6.85 -8.95 -4.94
N VAL A 19 -5.82 -8.17 -5.26
CA VAL A 19 -5.55 -7.72 -6.64
C VAL A 19 -5.28 -8.91 -7.55
N ASP A 20 -4.40 -9.84 -7.17
CA ASP A 20 -4.10 -11.03 -7.97
C ASP A 20 -5.35 -11.89 -8.20
N LEU A 21 -6.18 -12.08 -7.18
CA LEU A 21 -7.45 -12.82 -7.30
C LEU A 21 -8.39 -12.13 -8.29
N LEU A 22 -8.67 -10.85 -8.07
CA LEU A 22 -9.66 -10.09 -8.84
C LEU A 22 -9.15 -9.67 -10.23
N ALA A 23 -7.84 -9.68 -10.45
CA ALA A 23 -7.23 -9.39 -11.75
C ALA A 23 -7.70 -10.33 -12.86
N GLU A 24 -8.19 -11.53 -12.53
CA GLU A 24 -8.76 -12.44 -13.51
C GLU A 24 -9.86 -11.78 -14.35
N SER A 25 -10.72 -10.99 -13.72
CA SER A 25 -11.84 -10.30 -14.36
C SER A 25 -11.48 -8.91 -14.91
N GLN A 26 -10.22 -8.47 -14.82
CA GLN A 26 -9.76 -7.15 -15.25
C GLN A 26 -8.85 -7.26 -16.48
N ASP A 27 -8.77 -6.19 -17.26
CA ASP A 27 -7.87 -6.10 -18.41
C ASP A 27 -6.55 -5.37 -18.03
N ILE A 28 -6.63 -4.37 -17.17
CA ILE A 28 -5.51 -3.49 -16.84
C ILE A 28 -5.43 -3.27 -15.32
N ILE A 29 -4.24 -3.39 -14.75
CA ILE A 29 -3.97 -3.11 -13.34
C ILE A 29 -3.03 -1.91 -13.23
N VAL A 30 -3.39 -0.91 -12.42
CA VAL A 30 -2.68 0.37 -12.30
C VAL A 30 -2.26 0.63 -10.85
N ARG A 31 -0.96 0.75 -10.59
CA ARG A 31 -0.45 1.34 -9.34
C ARG A 31 -0.51 2.85 -9.46
N TYR A 32 -1.19 3.53 -8.56
CA TYR A 32 -1.48 4.96 -8.70
C TYR A 32 -0.74 5.87 -7.70
N GLN A 33 -0.11 5.32 -6.65
CA GLN A 33 0.60 6.10 -5.63
C GLN A 33 1.67 5.27 -4.92
N GLY A 34 2.58 5.95 -4.19
CA GLY A 34 3.67 5.33 -3.45
C GLY A 34 4.87 5.00 -4.35
N GLY A 35 5.76 4.21 -3.85
CA GLY A 35 6.98 3.78 -4.52
C GLY A 35 7.38 2.38 -4.05
N ASN A 36 8.68 2.15 -3.82
CA ASN A 36 9.21 0.88 -3.33
C ASN A 36 9.22 0.75 -1.80
N ASN A 37 8.39 1.51 -1.10
CA ASN A 37 8.26 1.50 0.36
C ASN A 37 7.32 0.43 0.91
N ALA A 38 6.45 -0.14 0.09
CA ALA A 38 5.56 -1.24 0.47
C ALA A 38 5.88 -2.50 -0.32
N GLY A 39 5.61 -3.67 0.25
CA GLY A 39 5.76 -4.96 -0.41
C GLY A 39 4.41 -5.68 -0.52
N HIS A 40 3.98 -5.98 -1.73
CA HIS A 40 2.80 -6.81 -1.99
C HIS A 40 3.25 -8.25 -2.21
N THR A 41 2.97 -9.11 -1.23
CA THR A 41 3.26 -10.53 -1.34
C THR A 41 2.12 -11.24 -2.06
N VAL A 42 2.46 -11.94 -3.13
CA VAL A 42 1.54 -12.82 -3.88
C VAL A 42 2.13 -14.22 -3.92
N ILE A 43 1.31 -15.22 -3.65
CA ILE A 43 1.67 -16.64 -3.74
C ILE A 43 0.78 -17.25 -4.82
N ASN A 44 1.41 -17.84 -5.84
CA ASN A 44 0.74 -18.53 -6.94
C ASN A 44 1.48 -19.83 -7.29
N ASP A 45 1.04 -20.50 -8.36
CA ASP A 45 1.64 -21.73 -8.89
C ASP A 45 3.11 -21.61 -9.32
N LYS A 46 3.56 -20.39 -9.66
CA LYS A 46 4.97 -20.09 -10.02
C LYS A 46 5.85 -19.81 -8.79
N GLY A 47 5.26 -19.61 -7.60
CA GLY A 47 6.00 -19.37 -6.37
C GLY A 47 5.50 -18.19 -5.52
N LYS A 48 6.39 -17.72 -4.64
CA LYS A 48 6.16 -16.56 -3.77
C LYS A 48 6.92 -15.33 -4.31
N PHE A 49 6.18 -14.28 -4.60
CA PHE A 49 6.71 -13.03 -5.12
C PHE A 49 6.43 -11.87 -4.15
N VAL A 50 7.38 -10.97 -4.02
CA VAL A 50 7.21 -9.70 -3.27
C VAL A 50 7.42 -8.56 -4.25
N LEU A 51 6.33 -7.86 -4.57
CA LEU A 51 6.31 -6.75 -5.52
C LEU A 51 6.35 -5.42 -4.76
N ASN A 52 7.20 -4.50 -5.19
CA ASN A 52 7.33 -3.19 -4.58
C ASN A 52 6.79 -2.07 -5.47
N ILE A 53 7.27 -1.96 -6.72
CA ILE A 53 6.85 -0.93 -7.69
C ILE A 53 5.86 -1.50 -8.69
N LEU A 54 6.10 -2.72 -9.16
CA LEU A 54 5.25 -3.36 -10.17
C LEU A 54 3.85 -3.65 -9.63
N PRO A 55 2.79 -3.46 -10.44
CA PRO A 55 1.44 -3.91 -10.09
C PRO A 55 1.38 -5.42 -9.90
N SER A 56 0.50 -5.89 -9.01
CA SER A 56 0.35 -7.32 -8.71
C SER A 56 -0.15 -8.14 -9.90
N GLY A 57 -0.81 -7.50 -10.87
CA GLY A 57 -1.24 -8.11 -12.12
C GLY A 57 -0.10 -8.53 -13.05
N ILE A 58 1.15 -8.10 -12.81
CA ILE A 58 2.32 -8.50 -13.64
C ILE A 58 2.60 -10.00 -13.60
N LEU A 59 2.10 -10.70 -12.60
CA LEU A 59 2.21 -12.15 -12.47
C LEU A 59 1.25 -12.92 -13.40
N ARG A 60 0.35 -12.21 -14.11
CA ARG A 60 -0.58 -12.76 -15.10
C ARG A 60 -0.20 -12.25 -16.49
N GLU A 61 0.13 -13.16 -17.39
CA GLU A 61 0.68 -12.85 -18.72
C GLU A 61 -0.29 -12.12 -19.64
N ASP A 62 -1.59 -12.32 -19.40
CA ASP A 62 -2.72 -11.76 -20.18
C ASP A 62 -3.12 -10.34 -19.73
N LYS A 63 -2.49 -9.80 -18.68
CA LYS A 63 -2.86 -8.49 -18.12
C LYS A 63 -1.87 -7.40 -18.52
N ILE A 64 -2.40 -6.20 -18.69
CA ILE A 64 -1.58 -5.00 -18.85
C ILE A 64 -1.41 -4.33 -17.49
N ASN A 65 -0.20 -3.92 -17.22
CA ASN A 65 0.19 -3.33 -15.94
C ASN A 65 0.69 -1.90 -16.16
N VAL A 66 0.25 -0.98 -15.33
CA VAL A 66 0.56 0.45 -15.48
C VAL A 66 1.12 1.01 -14.18
N ILE A 67 2.25 1.68 -14.29
CA ILE A 67 2.80 2.56 -13.25
C ILE A 67 2.29 3.96 -13.54
N GLY A 68 1.36 4.46 -12.72
CA GLY A 68 0.62 5.69 -12.96
C GLY A 68 1.38 6.97 -12.54
N ASN A 69 0.79 8.10 -12.84
CA ASN A 69 1.35 9.46 -12.61
C ASN A 69 1.71 9.75 -11.16
N GLY A 70 0.95 9.18 -10.22
CA GLY A 70 1.13 9.43 -8.78
C GLY A 70 2.27 8.63 -8.15
N MET A 71 2.84 7.66 -8.89
CA MET A 71 3.96 6.87 -8.42
C MET A 71 5.26 7.68 -8.35
N VAL A 72 6.11 7.29 -7.39
CA VAL A 72 7.52 7.70 -7.34
C VAL A 72 8.37 6.46 -7.62
N VAL A 73 9.17 6.53 -8.69
CA VAL A 73 9.83 5.37 -9.28
C VAL A 73 11.32 5.42 -9.04
N ASN A 74 11.82 4.57 -8.15
CA ASN A 74 13.25 4.28 -8.10
C ASN A 74 13.59 3.34 -9.27
N ILE A 75 14.22 3.86 -10.34
CA ILE A 75 14.47 3.11 -11.58
C ILE A 75 15.48 1.99 -11.40
N GLU A 76 16.45 2.12 -10.50
CA GLU A 76 17.38 1.04 -10.16
C GLU A 76 16.64 -0.13 -9.51
N HIS A 77 15.79 0.16 -8.53
CA HIS A 77 14.97 -0.86 -7.88
C HIS A 77 14.00 -1.53 -8.88
N LEU A 78 13.36 -0.74 -9.75
CA LEU A 78 12.46 -1.27 -10.78
C LEU A 78 13.17 -2.20 -11.75
N CYS A 79 14.37 -1.83 -12.24
CA CYS A 79 15.19 -2.70 -13.09
C CYS A 79 15.53 -4.03 -12.39
N GLY A 80 15.90 -3.96 -11.09
CA GLY A 80 16.17 -5.16 -10.29
C GLY A 80 14.94 -6.03 -10.08
N GLU A 81 13.77 -5.42 -9.84
CA GLU A 81 12.48 -6.13 -9.69
C GLU A 81 12.08 -6.83 -11.00
N ILE A 82 12.21 -6.15 -12.14
CA ILE A 82 11.96 -6.72 -13.47
C ILE A 82 12.92 -7.90 -13.75
N ALA A 83 14.21 -7.74 -13.49
CA ALA A 83 15.21 -8.80 -13.71
C ALA A 83 14.88 -10.05 -12.88
N LYS A 84 14.63 -9.87 -11.58
CA LYS A 84 14.28 -10.97 -10.66
C LYS A 84 13.01 -11.72 -11.09
N LEU A 85 12.00 -11.01 -11.56
CA LEU A 85 10.75 -11.64 -12.03
C LEU A 85 10.97 -12.41 -13.33
N ARG A 86 11.78 -11.88 -14.25
CA ARG A 86 12.16 -12.59 -15.49
C ARG A 86 12.95 -13.86 -15.21
N GLU A 87 13.87 -13.83 -14.26
CA GLU A 87 14.57 -15.02 -13.76
C GLU A 87 13.60 -16.04 -13.17
N GLY A 88 12.53 -15.59 -12.52
CA GLY A 88 11.42 -16.40 -12.03
C GLY A 88 10.42 -16.86 -13.11
N GLY A 89 10.71 -16.64 -14.41
CA GLY A 89 9.88 -17.08 -15.54
C GLY A 89 8.67 -16.20 -15.83
N ILE A 90 8.63 -14.96 -15.33
CA ILE A 90 7.57 -13.99 -15.63
C ILE A 90 7.98 -13.16 -16.87
N SER A 91 7.15 -13.17 -17.90
CA SER A 91 7.37 -12.38 -19.12
C SER A 91 7.01 -10.91 -18.85
N ILE A 92 7.99 -10.01 -18.97
CA ILE A 92 7.79 -8.56 -18.83
C ILE A 92 8.38 -7.84 -20.03
N SER A 93 7.55 -7.09 -20.72
CA SER A 93 7.94 -6.33 -21.92
C SER A 93 7.09 -5.05 -22.04
N PRO A 94 7.42 -4.13 -22.98
CA PRO A 94 6.56 -2.98 -23.26
C PRO A 94 5.14 -3.35 -23.71
N ALA A 95 4.86 -4.61 -24.06
CA ALA A 95 3.51 -5.07 -24.39
C ALA A 95 2.61 -5.13 -23.15
N ASN A 96 3.14 -5.59 -22.01
CA ASN A 96 2.35 -5.84 -20.79
C ASN A 96 2.70 -4.96 -19.59
N LEU A 97 3.71 -4.07 -19.71
CA LEU A 97 4.05 -3.05 -18.70
C LEU A 97 4.14 -1.68 -19.38
N LYS A 98 3.49 -0.68 -18.79
CA LYS A 98 3.54 0.73 -19.19
C LYS A 98 3.93 1.58 -17.98
N ILE A 99 4.74 2.61 -18.23
CA ILE A 99 5.19 3.56 -17.19
C ILE A 99 4.77 4.95 -17.62
N SER A 100 4.09 5.68 -16.74
CA SER A 100 3.69 7.05 -17.03
C SER A 100 4.91 7.96 -17.22
N ASP A 101 4.92 8.71 -18.32
CA ASP A 101 5.85 9.79 -18.58
C ASP A 101 5.82 10.88 -17.48
N LYS A 102 4.71 10.98 -16.74
CA LYS A 102 4.48 11.97 -15.69
C LYS A 102 4.82 11.48 -14.29
N ALA A 103 5.09 10.17 -14.09
CA ALA A 103 5.60 9.64 -12.84
C ALA A 103 6.96 10.26 -12.51
N VAL A 104 7.26 10.49 -11.22
CA VAL A 104 8.54 11.10 -10.84
C VAL A 104 9.58 10.05 -10.49
N VAL A 105 10.84 10.36 -10.78
CA VAL A 105 11.97 9.48 -10.50
C VAL A 105 12.49 9.75 -9.09
N CYS A 106 12.51 8.72 -8.24
CA CYS A 106 13.18 8.75 -6.94
C CYS A 106 14.67 8.49 -7.16
N CYS A 107 15.46 9.56 -7.09
CA CYS A 107 16.89 9.53 -7.35
C CYS A 107 17.70 9.07 -6.12
N PRO A 108 19.00 8.68 -6.29
CA PRO A 108 19.86 8.28 -5.16
C PRO A 108 19.96 9.31 -4.04
N PHE A 109 19.94 10.60 -4.36
CA PHE A 109 19.97 11.68 -3.38
C PHE A 109 18.71 11.75 -2.51
N ASP A 110 17.53 11.33 -3.03
CA ASP A 110 16.30 11.27 -2.24
C ASP A 110 16.37 10.15 -1.20
N VAL A 111 16.91 9.00 -1.60
CA VAL A 111 17.17 7.87 -0.70
C VAL A 111 18.18 8.26 0.38
N MET A 112 19.28 8.92 -0.01
CA MET A 112 20.29 9.42 0.94
C MET A 112 19.68 10.41 1.93
N GLN A 113 18.90 11.37 1.45
CA GLN A 113 18.26 12.37 2.32
C GLN A 113 17.32 11.73 3.35
N ASP A 114 16.50 10.73 2.93
CA ASP A 114 15.61 9.98 3.82
C ASP A 114 16.41 9.23 4.91
N CYS A 115 17.52 8.59 4.54
CA CYS A 115 18.42 7.93 5.49
C CYS A 115 19.03 8.92 6.50
N LEU A 116 19.57 10.03 6.01
CA LEU A 116 20.21 11.04 6.85
C LEU A 116 19.25 11.71 7.83
N GLU A 117 18.01 11.97 7.38
CA GLU A 117 16.99 12.55 8.24
C GLU A 117 16.54 11.57 9.33
N GLU A 118 16.32 10.31 8.99
CA GLU A 118 15.94 9.28 9.96
C GLU A 118 17.05 9.04 10.99
N ASP A 119 18.32 9.12 10.57
CA ASP A 119 19.47 9.03 11.47
C ASP A 119 19.57 10.27 12.38
N ARG A 120 19.33 11.47 11.85
CA ARG A 120 19.32 12.74 12.61
C ARG A 120 18.24 12.75 13.68
N LEU A 121 17.07 12.19 13.40
CA LEU A 121 15.95 12.13 14.34
C LEU A 121 16.18 11.16 15.50
N ALA A 122 17.08 10.19 15.37
CA ALA A 122 17.44 9.23 16.41
C ALA A 122 16.20 8.60 17.10
N ASP A 123 15.97 8.93 18.39
CA ASP A 123 14.83 8.39 19.16
C ASP A 123 13.48 9.01 18.75
N LYS A 124 13.47 10.12 18.00
CA LYS A 124 12.27 10.78 17.49
C LYS A 124 11.93 10.39 16.05
N LYS A 125 12.55 9.33 15.53
CA LYS A 125 12.33 8.83 14.17
C LYS A 125 10.88 8.50 13.90
N PHE A 126 10.45 8.69 12.65
CA PHE A 126 9.10 8.30 12.20
C PHE A 126 8.99 6.82 11.84
N GLY A 127 10.12 6.10 11.73
CA GLY A 127 10.17 4.72 11.25
C GLY A 127 10.10 4.65 9.73
N SER A 128 10.75 5.59 9.03
CA SER A 128 10.87 5.59 7.57
C SER A 128 11.41 4.27 7.05
N THR A 129 10.96 3.89 5.85
CA THR A 129 11.49 2.74 5.10
C THR A 129 12.86 3.01 4.49
N ARG A 130 13.36 4.24 4.58
CA ARG A 130 14.64 4.71 4.00
C ARG A 130 14.70 4.51 2.48
N ARG A 131 13.57 4.71 1.81
CA ARG A 131 13.40 4.53 0.36
C ARG A 131 13.25 5.85 -0.40
N GLY A 132 13.46 6.99 0.28
CA GLY A 132 13.42 8.31 -0.33
C GLY A 132 12.00 8.84 -0.60
N ILE A 133 10.97 8.24 0.01
CA ILE A 133 9.56 8.55 -0.31
C ILE A 133 9.19 9.98 0.10
N ALA A 134 9.47 10.38 1.34
CA ALA A 134 9.15 11.72 1.80
C ALA A 134 9.92 12.81 1.03
N PRO A 135 11.25 12.70 0.83
CA PRO A 135 12.00 13.67 0.04
C PRO A 135 11.47 13.83 -1.39
N ILE A 136 11.25 12.73 -2.12
CA ILE A 136 10.80 12.83 -3.52
C ILE A 136 9.39 13.40 -3.67
N TYR A 137 8.46 13.07 -2.76
CA TYR A 137 7.14 13.71 -2.78
C TYR A 137 7.22 15.21 -2.45
N ALA A 138 8.03 15.62 -1.47
CA ALA A 138 8.29 17.03 -1.19
C ALA A 138 8.84 17.74 -2.43
N ASP A 139 9.83 17.17 -3.09
CA ASP A 139 10.45 17.73 -4.30
C ASP A 139 9.47 17.79 -5.48
N LYS A 140 8.59 16.82 -5.63
CA LYS A 140 7.51 16.87 -6.63
C LYS A 140 6.66 18.14 -6.47
N TYR A 141 6.21 18.45 -5.25
CA TYR A 141 5.42 19.65 -4.99
C TYR A 141 6.24 20.94 -5.05
N MET A 142 7.53 20.87 -4.73
CA MET A 142 8.48 21.98 -4.94
C MET A 142 8.90 22.14 -6.41
N LYS A 143 8.46 21.25 -7.32
CA LYS A 143 8.81 21.23 -8.76
C LYS A 143 10.31 21.01 -8.99
N LYS A 144 10.96 20.26 -8.11
CA LYS A 144 12.38 19.90 -8.12
C LYS A 144 12.63 18.42 -8.44
N ALA A 145 11.64 17.73 -9.02
CA ALA A 145 11.73 16.33 -9.40
C ALA A 145 12.00 16.15 -10.90
N ILE A 146 12.65 15.05 -11.27
CA ILE A 146 12.75 14.53 -12.64
C ILE A 146 11.53 13.64 -12.89
N ARG A 147 10.93 13.73 -14.09
CA ARG A 147 9.87 12.83 -14.54
C ARG A 147 10.43 11.69 -15.38
N MET A 148 9.71 10.59 -15.44
CA MET A 148 10.09 9.46 -16.31
C MET A 148 10.21 9.89 -17.79
N GLY A 149 9.32 10.76 -18.27
CA GLY A 149 9.39 11.31 -19.63
C GLY A 149 10.65 12.11 -19.94
N ASP A 150 11.29 12.72 -18.94
CA ASP A 150 12.53 13.49 -19.11
C ASP A 150 13.69 12.57 -19.57
N ILE A 151 13.63 11.26 -19.25
CA ILE A 151 14.63 10.25 -19.66
C ILE A 151 14.67 10.10 -21.18
N LEU A 152 13.58 10.38 -21.87
CA LEU A 152 13.49 10.31 -23.33
C LEU A 152 14.25 11.45 -24.04
N HIS A 153 14.63 12.50 -23.29
CA HIS A 153 15.22 13.73 -23.80
C HIS A 153 16.55 14.04 -23.06
N PRO A 154 17.68 13.44 -23.48
CA PRO A 154 18.94 13.50 -22.72
C PRO A 154 19.48 14.91 -22.44
N GLU A 155 19.37 15.83 -23.39
CA GLU A 155 19.81 17.21 -23.19
C GLU A 155 18.93 17.96 -22.18
N TYR A 156 17.62 17.76 -22.26
CA TYR A 156 16.70 18.32 -21.30
C TYR A 156 16.90 17.72 -19.91
N LEU A 157 17.07 16.40 -19.82
CA LEU A 157 17.39 15.71 -18.57
C LEU A 157 18.65 16.30 -17.91
N ARG A 158 19.73 16.52 -18.69
CA ARG A 158 20.97 17.14 -18.18
C ARG A 158 20.71 18.54 -17.63
N SER A 159 20.04 19.40 -18.39
CA SER A 159 19.72 20.76 -17.94
C SER A 159 18.87 20.78 -16.67
N ARG A 160 17.91 19.85 -16.54
CA ARG A 160 17.11 19.68 -15.31
C ARG A 160 17.98 19.26 -14.13
N LEU A 161 18.89 18.29 -14.35
CA LEU A 161 19.78 17.78 -13.31
C LEU A 161 20.75 18.84 -12.79
N GLU A 162 21.28 19.70 -13.66
CA GLU A 162 22.15 20.82 -13.23
C GLU A 162 21.48 21.66 -12.15
N THR A 163 20.24 22.08 -12.38
CA THR A 163 19.47 22.88 -11.39
C THR A 163 19.09 22.07 -10.14
N ILE A 164 18.70 20.80 -10.32
CA ILE A 164 18.21 19.99 -9.20
C ILE A 164 19.34 19.54 -8.29
N VAL A 165 20.48 19.14 -8.85
CA VAL A 165 21.67 18.72 -8.08
C VAL A 165 22.22 19.89 -7.26
N GLU A 166 22.29 21.10 -7.84
CA GLU A 166 22.66 22.31 -7.09
C GLU A 166 21.74 22.49 -5.87
N TRP A 167 20.42 22.47 -6.10
CA TRP A 167 19.43 22.59 -5.04
C TRP A 167 19.55 21.51 -3.96
N LYS A 168 19.65 20.23 -4.36
CA LYS A 168 19.75 19.10 -3.43
C LYS A 168 21.00 19.17 -2.58
N ASN A 169 22.12 19.57 -3.15
CA ASN A 169 23.38 19.70 -2.44
C ASN A 169 23.32 20.77 -1.35
N LEU A 170 22.49 21.81 -1.45
CA LEU A 170 22.27 22.76 -0.36
C LEU A 170 21.78 22.04 0.92
N THR A 171 20.88 21.10 0.77
CA THR A 171 20.37 20.32 1.90
C THR A 171 21.36 19.22 2.33
N ILE A 172 21.86 18.44 1.39
CA ILE A 172 22.75 17.29 1.67
C ILE A 172 24.03 17.74 2.35
N VAL A 173 24.67 18.80 1.84
CA VAL A 173 25.91 19.35 2.43
C VAL A 173 25.62 20.25 3.63
N GLY A 174 24.70 21.21 3.44
CA GLY A 174 24.46 22.25 4.44
C GLY A 174 23.76 21.74 5.70
N SER A 175 22.76 20.87 5.57
CA SER A 175 22.00 20.37 6.71
C SER A 175 22.58 19.10 7.32
N TYR A 176 23.18 18.23 6.50
CA TYR A 176 23.63 16.90 6.94
C TYR A 176 25.15 16.72 6.91
N GLY A 177 25.92 17.65 6.30
CA GLY A 177 27.38 17.51 6.16
C GLY A 177 27.80 16.30 5.31
N ALA A 178 26.91 15.77 4.47
CA ALA A 178 27.18 14.60 3.65
C ALA A 178 27.84 14.98 2.32
N LYS A 179 28.41 13.98 1.63
CA LYS A 179 29.07 14.18 0.33
C LYS A 179 28.06 14.69 -0.72
N PRO A 180 28.39 15.75 -1.49
CA PRO A 180 27.53 16.23 -2.56
C PRO A 180 27.46 15.22 -3.72
N TYR A 181 26.36 15.25 -4.45
CA TYR A 181 26.22 14.59 -5.75
C TYR A 181 26.75 15.51 -6.87
N THR A 182 27.21 14.88 -7.94
CA THR A 182 27.55 15.55 -9.19
C THR A 182 26.51 15.24 -10.27
N VAL A 183 26.38 16.11 -11.26
CA VAL A 183 25.51 15.89 -12.42
C VAL A 183 25.94 14.63 -13.19
N GLU A 184 27.25 14.42 -13.34
CA GLU A 184 27.78 13.27 -14.08
C GLU A 184 27.45 11.92 -13.39
N GLU A 185 27.57 11.85 -12.05
CA GLU A 185 27.16 10.66 -11.30
C GLU A 185 25.68 10.31 -11.57
N LEU A 186 24.81 11.32 -11.67
CA LEU A 186 23.39 11.10 -11.97
C LEU A 186 23.15 10.74 -13.44
N ILE A 187 23.83 11.38 -14.36
CA ILE A 187 23.74 11.04 -15.81
C ILE A 187 24.13 9.58 -16.04
N ASP A 188 25.21 9.11 -15.41
CA ASP A 188 25.64 7.72 -15.51
C ASP A 188 24.65 6.76 -14.88
N TRP A 189 24.03 7.14 -13.75
CA TRP A 189 22.95 6.37 -13.14
C TRP A 189 21.71 6.29 -14.05
N PHE A 190 21.30 7.41 -14.69
CA PHE A 190 20.18 7.42 -15.64
C PHE A 190 20.50 6.62 -16.91
N LYS A 191 21.74 6.66 -17.42
CA LYS A 191 22.16 5.79 -18.54
C LYS A 191 22.02 4.32 -18.15
N LYS A 192 22.52 3.93 -16.99
CA LYS A 192 22.50 2.55 -16.53
C LYS A 192 21.10 1.99 -16.31
N PHE A 193 20.21 2.75 -15.66
CA PHE A 193 18.91 2.27 -15.21
C PHE A 193 17.72 2.89 -15.94
N GLY A 194 17.87 4.05 -16.55
CA GLY A 194 16.82 4.71 -17.32
C GLY A 194 16.73 4.22 -18.78
N GLU A 195 17.88 4.02 -19.44
CA GLU A 195 17.90 3.54 -20.83
C GLU A 195 17.12 2.24 -21.04
N PRO A 196 17.23 1.20 -20.17
CA PRO A 196 16.45 -0.03 -20.32
C PRO A 196 14.94 0.15 -20.18
N LEU A 197 14.49 1.28 -19.63
CA LEU A 197 13.07 1.55 -19.36
C LEU A 197 12.41 2.43 -20.43
N LYS A 198 13.15 2.98 -21.40
CA LYS A 198 12.62 3.95 -22.38
C LYS A 198 11.38 3.44 -23.13
N ASP A 199 11.41 2.20 -23.59
CA ASP A 199 10.33 1.64 -24.41
C ASP A 199 9.04 1.38 -23.59
N TYR A 200 9.11 1.42 -22.26
CA TYR A 200 7.95 1.29 -21.36
C TYR A 200 7.26 2.62 -21.10
N ILE A 201 7.95 3.76 -21.37
CA ILE A 201 7.47 5.10 -21.02
C ILE A 201 6.49 5.59 -22.07
N ILE A 202 5.26 5.88 -21.65
CA ILE A 202 4.19 6.42 -22.50
C ILE A 202 3.34 7.45 -21.77
N ASP A 203 2.49 8.19 -22.47
CA ASP A 203 1.37 8.92 -21.85
C ASP A 203 0.29 7.92 -21.43
N THR A 204 0.36 7.48 -20.17
CA THR A 204 -0.59 6.51 -19.62
C THR A 204 -1.99 7.10 -19.43
N GLY A 205 -2.13 8.43 -19.33
CA GLY A 205 -3.42 9.08 -19.20
C GLY A 205 -4.26 8.92 -20.46
N TYR A 206 -3.69 9.20 -21.64
CA TYR A 206 -4.36 8.92 -22.91
C TYR A 206 -4.63 7.43 -23.10
N TYR A 207 -3.62 6.61 -22.84
CA TYR A 207 -3.75 5.15 -22.95
C TYR A 207 -4.93 4.58 -22.15
N LEU A 208 -5.03 4.94 -20.87
CA LEU A 208 -6.10 4.46 -19.98
C LEU A 208 -7.47 5.03 -20.33
N ASN A 209 -7.55 6.31 -20.77
CA ASN A 209 -8.81 6.88 -21.23
C ASN A 209 -9.34 6.14 -22.45
N HIS A 210 -8.50 5.88 -23.48
CA HIS A 210 -8.89 5.10 -24.67
C HIS A 210 -9.33 3.69 -24.29
N ALA A 211 -8.57 3.00 -23.44
CA ALA A 211 -8.93 1.66 -22.99
C ALA A 211 -10.30 1.61 -22.29
N LEU A 212 -10.59 2.62 -21.43
CA LEU A 212 -11.91 2.72 -20.77
C LEU A 212 -13.04 3.02 -21.78
N ASP A 213 -12.77 3.86 -22.78
CA ASP A 213 -13.75 4.17 -23.85
C ASP A 213 -14.02 2.95 -24.74
N GLU A 214 -13.04 2.05 -24.90
CA GLU A 214 -13.19 0.74 -25.55
C GLU A 214 -13.88 -0.31 -24.65
N GLY A 215 -14.29 0.06 -23.45
CA GLY A 215 -14.98 -0.83 -22.52
C GLY A 215 -14.07 -1.75 -21.70
N LYS A 216 -12.75 -1.53 -21.71
CA LYS A 216 -11.81 -2.29 -20.89
C LYS A 216 -12.08 -2.07 -19.40
N LYS A 217 -11.83 -3.13 -18.62
CA LYS A 217 -11.93 -3.09 -17.15
C LYS A 217 -10.58 -2.75 -16.55
N VAL A 218 -10.54 -1.65 -15.80
CA VAL A 218 -9.33 -1.13 -15.17
C VAL A 218 -9.43 -1.24 -13.65
N MET A 219 -8.40 -1.80 -13.02
CA MET A 219 -8.29 -1.90 -11.57
C MET A 219 -7.16 -1.00 -11.05
N LEU A 220 -7.48 -0.17 -10.09
CA LEU A 220 -6.54 0.67 -9.36
C LEU A 220 -6.05 -0.07 -8.10
N GLU A 221 -4.75 -0.25 -7.97
CA GLU A 221 -4.10 -0.92 -6.86
C GLU A 221 -3.42 0.10 -5.95
N ALA A 222 -3.93 0.27 -4.71
CA ALA A 222 -3.34 1.12 -3.70
C ALA A 222 -2.17 0.46 -2.96
N GLN A 223 -1.33 1.29 -2.36
CA GLN A 223 -0.39 0.88 -1.31
C GLN A 223 -0.87 1.38 0.05
N LEU A 224 -0.45 0.68 1.13
CA LEU A 224 -0.78 1.04 2.51
C LEU A 224 -2.30 1.06 2.76
N GLY A 225 -2.78 1.88 3.69
CA GLY A 225 -4.20 1.99 4.02
C GLY A 225 -4.58 3.42 4.39
N ALA A 226 -5.88 3.66 4.62
CA ALA A 226 -6.45 4.98 4.89
C ALA A 226 -5.75 5.70 6.05
N LEU A 227 -5.38 4.98 7.12
CA LEU A 227 -4.74 5.56 8.30
C LEU A 227 -3.26 5.94 8.06
N ARG A 228 -2.70 5.63 6.89
CA ARG A 228 -1.38 6.05 6.44
C ARG A 228 -1.45 7.10 5.33
N ASP A 229 -2.64 7.57 4.95
CA ASP A 229 -2.81 8.67 4.01
C ASP A 229 -2.21 9.97 4.54
N ILE A 230 -1.64 10.79 3.65
CA ILE A 230 -0.98 12.05 4.06
C ILE A 230 -1.96 13.05 4.66
N ASP A 231 -3.20 13.09 4.16
CA ASP A 231 -4.22 14.08 4.56
C ASP A 231 -5.20 13.51 5.60
N PHE A 232 -5.54 12.22 5.50
CA PHE A 232 -6.58 11.57 6.30
C PHE A 232 -6.04 10.59 7.36
N GLY A 233 -4.74 10.31 7.34
CA GLY A 233 -4.11 9.36 8.25
C GLY A 233 -3.71 9.95 9.60
N ILE A 234 -2.99 9.14 10.37
CA ILE A 234 -2.50 9.46 11.71
C ILE A 234 -1.25 10.36 11.69
N TYR A 235 -1.35 11.52 11.04
CA TYR A 235 -0.26 12.47 10.89
C TYR A 235 0.44 12.78 12.25
N PRO A 236 1.79 12.80 12.31
CA PRO A 236 2.76 12.74 11.21
C PRO A 236 3.22 11.32 10.82
N TYR A 237 2.65 10.27 11.37
CA TYR A 237 3.02 8.86 11.12
C TYR A 237 2.32 8.30 9.86
N THR A 238 2.38 9.05 8.77
CA THR A 238 1.77 8.76 7.47
C THR A 238 2.82 8.43 6.41
N THR A 239 2.39 7.91 5.27
CA THR A 239 3.18 8.01 4.04
C THR A 239 3.01 9.40 3.42
N SER A 240 3.92 9.80 2.54
CA SER A 240 3.86 11.11 1.88
C SER A 240 3.00 11.13 0.62
N SER A 241 2.04 10.21 0.50
CA SER A 241 1.15 10.09 -0.65
C SER A 241 -0.30 9.85 -0.23
N ASN A 242 -1.24 10.11 -1.14
CA ASN A 242 -2.66 9.84 -0.91
C ASN A 242 -2.98 8.38 -1.25
N THR A 243 -3.41 7.62 -0.24
CA THR A 243 -3.74 6.20 -0.34
C THR A 243 -5.22 5.95 -0.63
N ILE A 244 -6.02 7.01 -0.66
CA ILE A 244 -7.47 6.94 -0.76
C ILE A 244 -7.97 6.70 -2.18
N THR A 245 -9.16 6.08 -2.28
CA THR A 245 -9.85 5.80 -3.55
C THR A 245 -10.02 7.06 -4.41
N ALA A 246 -10.37 8.18 -3.79
CA ALA A 246 -10.59 9.45 -4.50
C ALA A 246 -9.34 9.97 -5.25
N TYR A 247 -8.14 9.64 -4.78
CA TYR A 247 -6.90 9.98 -5.48
C TYR A 247 -6.56 8.99 -6.60
N GLY A 248 -7.17 7.82 -6.62
CA GLY A 248 -6.89 6.77 -7.60
C GLY A 248 -6.91 7.24 -9.05
N PRO A 249 -8.00 7.85 -9.53
CA PRO A 249 -8.05 8.39 -10.90
C PRO A 249 -7.00 9.47 -11.17
N VAL A 250 -6.71 10.34 -10.20
CA VAL A 250 -5.68 11.39 -10.33
C VAL A 250 -4.29 10.75 -10.47
N GLY A 251 -3.98 9.81 -9.57
CA GLY A 251 -2.70 9.10 -9.57
C GLY A 251 -2.50 8.16 -10.76
N ALA A 252 -3.60 7.68 -11.36
CA ALA A 252 -3.56 6.91 -12.61
C ALA A 252 -3.44 7.79 -13.88
N GLY A 253 -3.68 9.12 -13.76
CA GLY A 253 -3.65 10.05 -14.89
C GLY A 253 -4.97 10.18 -15.65
N ILE A 254 -6.07 9.78 -15.04
CA ILE A 254 -7.44 9.81 -15.59
C ILE A 254 -8.42 10.55 -14.66
N PRO A 255 -8.14 11.81 -14.25
CA PRO A 255 -8.92 12.53 -13.25
C PRO A 255 -10.38 12.80 -13.67
N ASN A 256 -10.69 12.62 -14.94
CA ASN A 256 -12.02 12.75 -15.55
C ASN A 256 -12.89 11.48 -15.35
N ARG A 257 -12.34 10.40 -14.82
CA ARG A 257 -13.06 9.13 -14.60
C ARG A 257 -13.47 8.98 -13.14
N LYS A 258 -14.60 8.31 -12.94
CA LYS A 258 -15.12 7.99 -11.60
C LYS A 258 -14.86 6.51 -11.29
N VAL A 259 -14.42 6.22 -10.09
CA VAL A 259 -14.38 4.84 -9.58
C VAL A 259 -15.83 4.37 -9.39
N GLU A 260 -16.14 3.23 -9.99
CA GLU A 260 -17.48 2.64 -9.99
C GLU A 260 -17.65 1.62 -8.85
N ASN A 261 -16.55 1.00 -8.41
CA ASN A 261 -16.55 0.06 -7.29
C ASN A 261 -15.25 0.20 -6.48
N SER A 262 -15.35 0.50 -5.19
CA SER A 262 -14.24 0.58 -4.24
C SER A 262 -14.28 -0.61 -3.30
N ILE A 263 -13.29 -1.52 -3.42
CA ILE A 263 -13.15 -2.70 -2.57
C ILE A 263 -12.12 -2.39 -1.49
N GLY A 264 -12.60 -2.29 -0.24
CA GLY A 264 -11.77 -2.07 0.93
C GLY A 264 -11.23 -3.39 1.47
N VAL A 265 -9.93 -3.50 1.65
CA VAL A 265 -9.31 -4.69 2.26
C VAL A 265 -9.01 -4.40 3.72
N MET A 266 -9.47 -5.27 4.63
CA MET A 266 -9.17 -5.22 6.07
C MET A 266 -8.90 -6.62 6.61
N LYS A 267 -8.17 -6.71 7.71
CA LYS A 267 -7.97 -7.97 8.43
C LYS A 267 -9.09 -8.20 9.44
N ALA A 268 -9.32 -9.45 9.79
CA ALA A 268 -10.21 -9.83 10.90
C ALA A 268 -9.69 -9.38 12.29
N TYR A 269 -8.48 -8.85 12.37
CA TYR A 269 -7.84 -8.22 13.52
C TYR A 269 -6.99 -7.05 13.06
N SER A 270 -6.41 -6.26 13.95
CA SER A 270 -5.65 -5.07 13.55
C SER A 270 -4.14 -5.32 13.62
N THR A 271 -3.41 -4.73 12.66
CA THR A 271 -1.95 -4.68 12.70
C THR A 271 -1.43 -3.31 12.28
N CYS A 272 -0.29 -2.92 12.83
CA CYS A 272 0.36 -1.67 12.51
C CYS A 272 1.87 -1.88 12.35
N VAL A 273 2.46 -1.32 11.30
CA VAL A 273 3.91 -1.25 11.08
C VAL A 273 4.36 0.18 11.30
N GLY A 274 5.49 0.38 11.99
CA GLY A 274 6.04 1.69 12.27
C GLY A 274 5.46 2.34 13.52
N GLU A 275 5.80 3.59 13.70
CA GLU A 275 5.44 4.38 14.88
C GLU A 275 4.04 4.98 14.76
N GLY A 276 3.61 5.64 15.83
CA GLY A 276 2.34 6.34 15.93
C GLY A 276 1.26 5.60 16.73
N PRO A 277 0.12 6.25 16.96
CA PRO A 277 -0.96 5.70 17.76
C PRO A 277 -1.58 4.46 17.09
N PHE A 278 -1.80 3.44 17.92
CA PHE A 278 -2.50 2.21 17.57
C PHE A 278 -3.35 1.80 18.76
N THR A 279 -4.53 2.38 18.88
CA THR A 279 -5.34 2.35 20.09
C THR A 279 -5.74 0.93 20.51
N ALA A 280 -6.06 0.04 19.58
CA ALA A 280 -6.42 -1.35 19.84
C ALA A 280 -5.23 -2.29 20.07
N GLU A 281 -4.00 -1.77 20.28
CA GLU A 281 -2.80 -2.58 20.43
C GLU A 281 -2.87 -3.52 21.64
N MET A 282 -2.51 -4.79 21.41
CA MET A 282 -2.38 -5.83 22.42
C MET A 282 -0.91 -6.01 22.82
N PHE A 283 -0.70 -6.46 24.05
CA PHE A 283 0.62 -6.69 24.64
C PHE A 283 0.71 -8.08 25.30
N GLY A 284 1.93 -8.50 25.64
CA GLY A 284 2.17 -9.74 26.35
C GLY A 284 1.97 -11.00 25.52
N VAL A 285 1.61 -12.11 26.18
CA VAL A 285 1.55 -13.44 25.58
C VAL A 285 0.50 -13.55 24.48
N GLU A 286 -0.67 -12.94 24.67
CA GLU A 286 -1.76 -12.95 23.67
C GLU A 286 -1.34 -12.29 22.36
N ALA A 287 -0.71 -11.11 22.46
CA ALA A 287 -0.18 -10.41 21.28
C ALA A 287 0.87 -11.23 20.55
N GLU A 288 1.77 -11.90 21.29
CA GLU A 288 2.81 -12.74 20.70
C GLU A 288 2.22 -13.98 20.01
N THR A 289 1.20 -14.58 20.61
CA THR A 289 0.48 -15.71 20.03
C THR A 289 -0.22 -15.31 18.73
N LEU A 290 -0.95 -14.21 18.73
CA LEU A 290 -1.62 -13.67 17.53
C LEU A 290 -0.59 -13.31 16.44
N ARG A 291 0.53 -12.69 16.81
CA ARG A 291 1.61 -12.34 15.88
C ARG A 291 2.21 -13.59 15.22
N LYS A 292 2.48 -14.63 15.97
CA LYS A 292 3.01 -15.90 15.46
C LYS A 292 1.99 -16.61 14.56
N ALA A 293 0.75 -16.74 15.00
CA ALA A 293 -0.32 -17.36 14.22
C ALA A 293 -0.53 -16.62 12.88
N GLY A 294 -0.54 -15.30 12.90
CA GLY A 294 -0.73 -14.47 11.72
C GLY A 294 0.52 -14.31 10.83
N GLY A 295 1.71 -14.78 11.30
CA GLY A 295 2.96 -14.53 10.59
C GLY A 295 3.25 -13.03 10.45
N GLU A 296 2.92 -12.24 11.48
CA GLU A 296 2.95 -10.78 11.44
C GLU A 296 4.37 -10.24 11.62
N TYR A 297 5.17 -10.44 10.57
CA TYR A 297 6.54 -9.95 10.44
C TYR A 297 6.72 -9.24 9.10
N GLY A 298 7.56 -8.21 9.08
CA GLY A 298 7.84 -7.43 7.87
C GLY A 298 8.51 -8.30 6.80
N ALA A 299 7.95 -8.35 5.59
CA ALA A 299 8.45 -9.19 4.50
C ALA A 299 9.90 -8.90 4.11
N ALA A 300 10.34 -7.64 4.21
CA ALA A 300 11.69 -7.22 3.84
C ALA A 300 12.68 -7.21 5.03
N THR A 301 12.20 -6.96 6.25
CA THR A 301 13.07 -6.71 7.42
C THR A 301 12.94 -7.77 8.51
N GLY A 302 11.92 -8.64 8.45
CA GLY A 302 11.58 -9.54 9.53
C GLY A 302 11.12 -8.86 10.83
N ARG A 303 10.97 -7.53 10.85
CA ARG A 303 10.56 -6.77 12.04
C ARG A 303 9.16 -7.20 12.47
N PRO A 304 8.94 -7.52 13.78
CA PRO A 304 7.62 -7.86 14.27
C PRO A 304 6.65 -6.69 14.11
N ARG A 305 5.45 -6.98 13.59
CA ARG A 305 4.36 -6.02 13.53
C ARG A 305 3.68 -5.89 14.88
N ARG A 306 3.19 -4.70 15.19
CA ARG A 306 2.26 -4.47 16.30
C ARG A 306 0.94 -5.13 15.93
N VAL A 307 0.28 -5.81 16.87
CA VAL A 307 -0.98 -6.53 16.66
C VAL A 307 -2.00 -6.07 17.69
N GLY A 308 -3.27 -6.16 17.36
CA GLY A 308 -4.37 -5.76 18.24
C GLY A 308 -5.69 -6.40 17.84
N GLY A 309 -6.70 -6.24 18.70
CA GLY A 309 -8.06 -6.62 18.39
C GLY A 309 -8.60 -5.90 17.15
N PHE A 310 -9.75 -6.35 16.65
CA PHE A 310 -10.41 -5.62 15.55
C PHE A 310 -10.83 -4.23 16.05
N ASP A 311 -10.41 -3.19 15.37
CA ASP A 311 -10.71 -1.81 15.73
C ASP A 311 -11.87 -1.28 14.88
N VAL A 312 -13.07 -1.25 15.49
CA VAL A 312 -14.30 -0.78 14.84
C VAL A 312 -14.21 0.70 14.48
N VAL A 313 -13.67 1.53 15.38
CA VAL A 313 -13.60 2.99 15.18
C VAL A 313 -12.70 3.33 14.01
N ALA A 314 -11.48 2.76 14.00
CA ALA A 314 -10.52 2.94 12.92
C ALA A 314 -11.03 2.36 11.59
N SER A 315 -11.67 1.19 11.63
CA SER A 315 -12.17 0.54 10.40
C SER A 315 -13.37 1.26 9.80
N ARG A 316 -14.29 1.75 10.62
CA ARG A 316 -15.43 2.59 10.17
C ARG A 316 -14.93 3.88 9.51
N TYR A 317 -13.98 4.55 10.13
CA TYR A 317 -13.34 5.74 9.57
C TYR A 317 -12.66 5.43 8.24
N GLY A 318 -11.88 4.35 8.19
CA GLY A 318 -11.21 3.92 6.95
C GLY A 318 -12.19 3.61 5.83
N CYS A 319 -13.31 2.90 6.10
CA CYS A 319 -14.37 2.65 5.11
C CYS A 319 -14.97 3.95 4.57
N MET A 320 -15.24 4.91 5.46
CA MET A 320 -15.75 6.24 5.07
C MET A 320 -14.77 6.99 4.17
N VAL A 321 -13.50 7.09 4.56
CA VAL A 321 -12.45 7.81 3.81
C VAL A 321 -12.19 7.17 2.45
N GLN A 322 -12.27 5.84 2.38
CA GLN A 322 -12.09 5.08 1.15
C GLN A 322 -13.33 5.04 0.25
N ALA A 323 -14.47 5.58 0.71
CA ALA A 323 -15.76 5.45 0.02
C ALA A 323 -16.01 3.98 -0.38
N THR A 324 -15.88 3.07 0.59
CA THR A 324 -15.90 1.62 0.35
C THR A 324 -17.29 1.12 0.02
N ASP A 325 -17.44 0.44 -1.12
CA ASP A 325 -18.68 -0.22 -1.54
C ASP A 325 -18.77 -1.65 -1.01
N GLU A 326 -17.64 -2.38 -1.03
CA GLU A 326 -17.54 -3.78 -0.62
C GLU A 326 -16.25 -4.02 0.16
N ILE A 327 -16.28 -4.95 1.11
CA ILE A 327 -15.12 -5.33 1.93
C ILE A 327 -14.59 -6.70 1.53
N ALA A 328 -13.26 -6.80 1.50
CA ALA A 328 -12.53 -8.05 1.56
C ALA A 328 -11.93 -8.22 2.96
N LEU A 329 -12.52 -9.09 3.77
CA LEU A 329 -12.04 -9.45 5.09
C LEU A 329 -10.99 -10.56 4.97
N THR A 330 -9.77 -10.27 5.42
CA THR A 330 -8.65 -11.20 5.29
C THR A 330 -8.25 -11.80 6.62
N LYS A 331 -7.59 -12.97 6.57
CA LYS A 331 -6.99 -13.62 7.74
C LYS A 331 -8.01 -14.01 8.84
N LEU A 332 -9.20 -14.45 8.47
CA LEU A 332 -10.18 -14.95 9.42
C LEU A 332 -9.66 -16.21 10.12
N ASP A 333 -9.01 -17.10 9.37
CA ASP A 333 -8.35 -18.33 9.83
C ASP A 333 -7.34 -18.14 10.96
N ILE A 334 -6.76 -16.95 11.06
CA ILE A 334 -5.78 -16.65 12.14
C ILE A 334 -6.43 -16.57 13.52
N LEU A 335 -7.74 -16.38 13.59
CA LEU A 335 -8.48 -16.33 14.85
C LEU A 335 -9.02 -17.70 15.28
N ASP A 336 -8.82 -18.77 14.51
CA ASP A 336 -9.34 -20.13 14.73
C ASP A 336 -9.00 -20.74 16.10
N PHE A 337 -7.96 -20.25 16.78
CA PHE A 337 -7.48 -20.75 18.08
C PHE A 337 -8.06 -19.96 19.28
N MET A 338 -8.77 -18.86 19.05
CA MET A 338 -9.21 -17.96 20.12
C MET A 338 -10.52 -18.42 20.73
N ASP A 339 -10.59 -18.44 22.06
CA ASP A 339 -11.83 -18.67 22.85
C ASP A 339 -12.73 -17.44 22.79
N GLU A 340 -12.11 -16.27 22.91
CA GLU A 340 -12.76 -14.96 22.88
C GLU A 340 -11.95 -14.00 22.01
N ILE A 341 -12.62 -13.24 21.15
CA ILE A 341 -11.99 -12.32 20.21
C ILE A 341 -12.15 -10.89 20.71
N PRO A 342 -11.06 -10.17 21.02
CA PRO A 342 -11.12 -8.78 21.46
C PRO A 342 -11.52 -7.85 20.32
N VAL A 343 -12.50 -6.99 20.55
CA VAL A 343 -12.96 -5.98 19.60
C VAL A 343 -12.94 -4.62 20.28
N CYS A 344 -12.22 -3.67 19.73
CA CYS A 344 -12.24 -2.29 20.17
C CYS A 344 -13.47 -1.59 19.58
N VAL A 345 -14.51 -1.44 20.41
CA VAL A 345 -15.83 -0.93 19.99
C VAL A 345 -15.93 0.59 20.01
N ALA A 346 -15.13 1.24 20.85
CA ALA A 346 -15.06 2.69 21.00
C ALA A 346 -13.72 3.08 21.64
N TYR A 347 -13.44 4.37 21.75
CA TYR A 347 -12.30 4.90 22.48
C TYR A 347 -12.77 5.67 23.73
N ASP A 348 -11.94 5.66 24.78
CA ASP A 348 -12.02 6.59 25.89
C ASP A 348 -10.99 7.70 25.66
N VAL A 349 -11.42 8.94 25.57
CA VAL A 349 -10.57 10.12 25.49
C VAL A 349 -10.88 11.02 26.67
N ASN A 350 -10.00 11.05 27.68
CA ASN A 350 -10.18 11.84 28.90
C ASN A 350 -11.49 11.53 29.67
N GLY A 351 -11.84 10.26 29.79
CA GLY A 351 -13.05 9.80 30.48
C GLY A 351 -14.35 9.96 29.68
N LYS A 352 -14.25 10.29 28.39
CA LYS A 352 -15.40 10.37 27.48
C LYS A 352 -15.32 9.28 26.42
N ARG A 353 -16.40 8.54 26.25
CA ARG A 353 -16.55 7.60 25.13
C ARG A 353 -16.62 8.36 23.82
N VAL A 354 -15.82 7.94 22.86
CA VAL A 354 -15.73 8.49 21.51
C VAL A 354 -15.91 7.35 20.50
N ASP A 355 -16.87 7.47 19.61
CA ASP A 355 -17.20 6.48 18.58
C ASP A 355 -16.71 6.93 17.19
N GLU A 356 -16.24 8.16 17.05
CA GLU A 356 -15.59 8.71 15.86
C GLU A 356 -14.07 8.66 16.00
N PHE A 357 -13.35 8.46 14.89
CA PHE A 357 -11.89 8.38 14.90
C PHE A 357 -11.27 9.76 15.18
N PRO A 358 -10.60 9.95 16.31
CA PRO A 358 -10.03 11.25 16.68
C PRO A 358 -8.74 11.53 15.92
N SER A 359 -8.29 12.77 15.92
CA SER A 359 -7.05 13.21 15.28
C SER A 359 -6.09 13.87 16.27
N GLY A 360 -4.82 13.92 15.91
CA GLY A 360 -3.78 14.65 16.67
C GLY A 360 -3.65 14.15 18.10
N GLU A 361 -3.62 15.10 19.05
CA GLU A 361 -3.40 14.80 20.48
C GLU A 361 -4.51 13.92 21.07
N ALA A 362 -5.75 14.11 20.64
CA ALA A 362 -6.87 13.30 21.10
C ALA A 362 -6.69 11.81 20.77
N LEU A 363 -6.12 11.50 19.61
CA LEU A 363 -5.80 10.13 19.21
C LEU A 363 -4.65 9.55 20.08
N ASN A 364 -3.64 10.37 20.41
CA ASN A 364 -2.54 9.93 21.27
C ASN A 364 -3.00 9.61 22.70
N MET A 365 -4.06 10.28 23.16
CA MET A 365 -4.66 10.05 24.49
C MET A 365 -5.72 8.95 24.49
N ALA A 366 -6.15 8.47 23.34
CA ALA A 366 -7.20 7.49 23.21
C ALA A 366 -6.83 6.15 23.83
N LYS A 367 -7.72 5.58 24.65
CA LYS A 367 -7.62 4.24 25.20
C LYS A 367 -8.73 3.37 24.60
N PRO A 368 -8.49 2.08 24.35
CA PRO A 368 -9.51 1.22 23.77
C PRO A 368 -10.58 0.88 24.78
N ILE A 369 -11.84 0.86 24.35
CA ILE A 369 -12.94 0.19 25.03
C ILE A 369 -13.14 -1.14 24.32
N ILE A 370 -12.78 -2.23 25.00
CA ILE A 370 -12.77 -3.58 24.44
C ILE A 370 -14.02 -4.34 24.88
N GLU A 371 -14.67 -4.99 23.91
CA GLU A 371 -15.64 -6.04 24.13
C GLU A 371 -15.07 -7.36 23.60
N TYR A 372 -15.49 -8.49 24.18
CA TYR A 372 -15.06 -9.81 23.77
C TYR A 372 -16.22 -10.55 23.11
N LEU A 373 -16.00 -11.02 21.88
CA LEU A 373 -16.95 -11.84 21.15
C LEU A 373 -16.53 -13.31 21.23
N PRO A 374 -17.49 -14.26 21.19
CA PRO A 374 -17.16 -15.69 21.20
C PRO A 374 -16.27 -16.05 20.01
N GLY A 375 -15.18 -16.78 20.27
CA GLY A 375 -14.38 -17.45 19.27
C GLY A 375 -15.00 -18.79 18.86
N TRP A 376 -14.41 -19.45 17.90
CA TRP A 376 -14.97 -20.70 17.34
C TRP A 376 -14.09 -21.93 17.53
N ASN A 377 -12.87 -21.81 17.96
CA ASN A 377 -11.95 -22.91 18.33
C ASN A 377 -11.91 -24.08 17.34
N CYS A 378 -12.07 -23.85 16.07
CA CYS A 378 -11.96 -24.85 15.02
C CYS A 378 -11.47 -24.24 13.72
N SER A 379 -10.85 -25.08 12.86
CA SER A 379 -10.25 -24.59 11.63
C SER A 379 -11.28 -24.18 10.60
N THR A 380 -11.13 -22.96 10.08
CA THR A 380 -11.88 -22.41 8.95
C THR A 380 -11.17 -22.60 7.61
N ALA A 381 -9.92 -23.08 7.60
CA ALA A 381 -9.04 -23.12 6.42
C ALA A 381 -9.62 -23.92 5.23
N ASN A 382 -10.47 -24.91 5.50
CA ASN A 382 -11.11 -25.74 4.45
C ASN A 382 -12.48 -25.24 4.00
N CYS A 383 -13.04 -24.21 4.64
CA CYS A 383 -14.32 -23.63 4.24
C CYS A 383 -14.19 -22.93 2.88
N ARG A 384 -15.14 -23.17 1.99
CA ARG A 384 -15.21 -22.51 0.67
C ARG A 384 -16.58 -21.85 0.43
N LYS A 385 -17.54 -22.08 1.33
CA LYS A 385 -18.87 -21.45 1.32
C LYS A 385 -19.13 -20.81 2.68
N TYR A 386 -19.94 -19.78 2.69
CA TYR A 386 -20.27 -19.03 3.92
C TYR A 386 -20.96 -19.93 4.97
N GLU A 387 -21.82 -20.84 4.53
CA GLU A 387 -22.57 -21.75 5.38
C GLU A 387 -21.69 -22.83 6.05
N GLU A 388 -20.51 -23.07 5.53
CA GLU A 388 -19.52 -24.02 6.09
C GLU A 388 -18.74 -23.41 7.29
N LEU A 389 -18.77 -22.09 7.43
CA LEU A 389 -18.14 -21.42 8.54
C LEU A 389 -18.85 -21.77 9.87
N PRO A 390 -18.11 -21.91 10.98
CA PRO A 390 -18.69 -22.00 12.32
C PRO A 390 -19.70 -20.88 12.58
N LYS A 391 -20.69 -21.14 13.42
CA LYS A 391 -21.73 -20.18 13.75
C LYS A 391 -21.12 -18.87 14.30
N GLU A 392 -20.19 -18.99 15.23
CA GLU A 392 -19.53 -17.88 15.91
C GLU A 392 -18.69 -17.05 14.90
N ALA A 393 -18.05 -17.69 13.92
CA ALA A 393 -17.33 -17.01 12.86
C ALA A 393 -18.27 -16.20 11.95
N ARG A 394 -19.45 -16.73 11.62
CA ARG A 394 -20.47 -15.98 10.87
C ARG A 394 -21.02 -14.81 11.67
N GLU A 395 -21.33 -15.02 12.96
CA GLU A 395 -21.79 -13.96 13.87
C GLU A 395 -20.73 -12.84 14.01
N TYR A 396 -19.44 -13.20 14.05
CA TYR A 396 -18.33 -12.25 14.04
C TYR A 396 -18.28 -11.42 12.75
N ILE A 397 -18.42 -12.05 11.58
CA ILE A 397 -18.47 -11.36 10.29
C ILE A 397 -19.66 -10.40 10.23
N GLU A 398 -20.85 -10.85 10.62
CA GLU A 398 -22.07 -10.06 10.63
C GLU A 398 -21.97 -8.87 11.61
N TYR A 399 -21.33 -9.10 12.77
CA TYR A 399 -21.02 -8.04 13.71
C TYR A 399 -20.12 -6.96 13.08
N ILE A 400 -19.04 -7.36 12.40
CA ILE A 400 -18.14 -6.41 11.73
C ILE A 400 -18.91 -5.62 10.65
N GLU A 401 -19.66 -6.28 9.77
CA GLU A 401 -20.46 -5.62 8.74
C GLU A 401 -21.34 -4.52 9.30
N LYS A 402 -22.08 -4.86 10.36
CA LYS A 402 -22.97 -3.93 11.05
C LYS A 402 -22.18 -2.79 11.71
N ALA A 403 -21.06 -3.10 12.35
CA ALA A 403 -20.26 -2.13 13.11
C ALA A 403 -19.55 -1.13 12.20
N VAL A 404 -19.06 -1.55 11.05
CA VAL A 404 -18.37 -0.67 10.08
C VAL A 404 -19.33 -0.05 9.06
N GLY A 405 -20.55 -0.59 8.91
CA GLY A 405 -21.58 -0.08 8.00
C GLY A 405 -21.32 -0.37 6.52
N CYS A 406 -20.56 -1.45 6.21
CA CYS A 406 -20.22 -1.82 4.86
C CYS A 406 -20.23 -3.36 4.68
N ASN A 407 -20.75 -3.84 3.55
CA ASN A 407 -20.92 -5.26 3.27
C ASN A 407 -19.60 -6.00 3.05
N ILE A 408 -19.41 -7.15 3.73
CA ILE A 408 -18.28 -8.05 3.51
C ILE A 408 -18.65 -9.05 2.42
N LYS A 409 -18.01 -8.92 1.27
CA LYS A 409 -18.24 -9.78 0.11
C LYS A 409 -17.22 -10.90 -0.01
N TYR A 410 -15.97 -10.64 0.32
CA TYR A 410 -14.87 -11.59 0.20
C TYR A 410 -14.32 -11.90 1.59
N ILE A 411 -14.18 -13.19 1.92
CA ILE A 411 -13.67 -13.66 3.21
C ILE A 411 -12.51 -14.61 2.95
N SER A 412 -11.31 -14.24 3.39
CA SER A 412 -10.12 -15.07 3.23
C SER A 412 -9.91 -15.96 4.46
N VAL A 413 -9.80 -17.24 4.23
CA VAL A 413 -9.63 -18.31 5.22
C VAL A 413 -8.29 -19.07 5.08
N GLY A 414 -7.31 -18.48 4.42
CA GLY A 414 -5.99 -19.06 4.20
C GLY A 414 -5.11 -18.19 3.30
N ALA A 415 -3.88 -18.60 3.04
CA ALA A 415 -2.93 -17.87 2.21
C ALA A 415 -3.06 -18.19 0.72
N GLU A 416 -3.56 -19.37 0.37
CA GLU A 416 -3.70 -19.85 -1.00
C GLU A 416 -4.76 -19.05 -1.77
N ARG A 417 -4.61 -18.98 -3.10
CA ARG A 417 -5.50 -18.20 -3.97
C ARG A 417 -6.96 -18.62 -3.84
N ASP A 418 -7.23 -19.93 -3.71
CA ASP A 418 -8.57 -20.53 -3.62
C ASP A 418 -9.15 -20.52 -2.18
N ALA A 419 -8.35 -20.16 -1.17
CA ALA A 419 -8.80 -20.08 0.22
C ALA A 419 -9.59 -18.79 0.48
N ILE A 420 -10.68 -18.62 -0.30
CA ILE A 420 -11.57 -17.46 -0.25
C ILE A 420 -13.03 -17.89 -0.38
N ILE A 421 -13.88 -17.23 0.39
CA ILE A 421 -15.33 -17.37 0.33
C ILE A 421 -15.89 -16.09 -0.29
N ILE A 422 -16.79 -16.20 -1.22
CA ILE A 422 -17.57 -15.10 -1.77
C ILE A 422 -18.99 -15.21 -1.17
N LYS A 423 -19.38 -14.20 -0.40
CA LYS A 423 -20.66 -14.10 0.29
C LYS A 423 -21.73 -13.48 -0.60
#